data_b6dbabe843e7f33aa76e61adcaf5b6ac
#
_entry.id   b6dbabe843e7f33aa76e61adcaf5b6ac
#
_cell.length_a   1.000
_cell.length_b   1.000
_cell.length_c   1.000
_cell.angle_alpha   90.00
_cell.angle_beta   90.00
_cell.angle_gamma   90.00
#
_symmetry.space_group_name_H-M   'P 1'
#
loop_
_entity.id
_entity.type
_entity.pdbx_description
1 polymer ?
#
loop_
_entity_poly.entity_id
_entity_poly.type
_entity_poly.pdbx_seq_one_letter_code
_entity_poly.pdbx_strand_id
1 'polypeptide(L)'
;MNLVLPHPRRSVQRLFNGLAALLLLGSFLSAEQPASKSPPTVVFMTDFGTVDDSVALCKGVMYGITPNLRIVDLTHQVTPFSIQDGARFLFGATPYFPAGAVFVAVIDPGVGSTRKPVVVKSKRGQFFVLPDNGLMTMIEDRDGIEGIREITNQDWMIGARISSTFHGRDIFSPVGARVARGDDWTKVGPELKQLVRLDLKPAKLDDKGLSGEVIALDGPYGNLVTNIDTDAFLKLGYQRGELIKVMIAGHEIEMPFVKTFSDVPVKQPLLFIDSRGRVSFAVNQASFAATYGVEPPQPVFIPRKGK
;
A
#
# COMPACT_ATOMS: atom_id res chain seq x y z
N MET A 1 -73.03 -46.40 -10.14
CA MET A 1 -73.17 -47.73 -10.70
C MET A 1 -71.92 -48.50 -10.31
N ASN A 2 -72.05 -49.11 -9.23
CA ASN A 2 -71.71 -50.44 -8.69
C ASN A 2 -70.80 -51.29 -9.54
N LEU A 3 -69.73 -51.83 -8.94
CA LEU A 3 -69.40 -53.21 -8.51
C LEU A 3 -67.91 -53.28 -8.20
N VAL A 4 -67.46 -53.49 -6.97
CA VAL A 4 -67.38 -54.65 -6.07
C VAL A 4 -66.37 -55.74 -6.57
N LEU A 5 -65.31 -55.85 -5.78
CA LEU A 5 -64.28 -56.84 -5.39
C LEU A 5 -64.50 -58.31 -5.87
N PRO A 6 -63.47 -59.21 -5.78
CA PRO A 6 -62.77 -59.56 -4.54
C PRO A 6 -61.30 -60.02 -4.65
N HIS A 7 -60.64 -60.07 -3.49
CA HIS A 7 -59.42 -60.85 -3.17
C HIS A 7 -59.64 -62.38 -3.25
N PRO A 8 -58.57 -63.17 -3.33
CA PRO A 8 -58.25 -63.98 -2.19
C PRO A 8 -56.74 -64.13 -1.80
N ARG A 9 -56.60 -64.43 -0.57
CA ARG A 9 -55.40 -64.79 0.22
C ARG A 9 -54.82 -66.15 -0.18
N ARG A 10 -53.49 -66.35 0.11
CA ARG A 10 -52.80 -67.44 0.80
C ARG A 10 -51.31 -67.38 0.43
N SER A 11 -50.43 -67.28 1.30
CA SER A 11 -49.85 -67.99 2.45
C SER A 11 -48.51 -68.62 2.11
N VAL A 12 -47.50 -68.20 2.86
CA VAL A 12 -46.38 -68.96 3.47
C VAL A 12 -45.40 -69.70 2.55
N GLN A 13 -44.12 -69.34 2.55
CA GLN A 13 -43.09 -70.13 3.22
C GLN A 13 -41.70 -69.47 3.14
N ARG A 14 -41.05 -69.57 4.28
CA ARG A 14 -39.68 -69.11 4.55
C ARG A 14 -38.65 -69.88 3.72
N LEU A 15 -37.64 -69.18 3.21
CA LEU A 15 -36.32 -69.79 3.03
C LEU A 15 -35.25 -68.73 3.30
N PHE A 16 -34.49 -68.97 4.33
CA PHE A 16 -33.25 -68.30 4.69
C PHE A 16 -32.22 -68.56 3.60
N ASN A 17 -31.62 -67.53 3.07
CA ASN A 17 -30.26 -67.63 2.53
C ASN A 17 -29.55 -66.30 2.78
N GLY A 18 -28.49 -66.40 3.56
CA GLY A 18 -27.62 -65.28 3.92
C GLY A 18 -26.88 -64.73 2.69
N LEU A 19 -26.91 -63.43 2.56
CA LEU A 19 -25.99 -62.74 1.69
C LEU A 19 -25.18 -61.75 2.54
N ALA A 20 -23.92 -62.14 2.73
CA ALA A 20 -22.92 -61.31 3.41
C ALA A 20 -22.80 -59.97 2.66
N ALA A 21 -23.24 -58.87 3.31
CA ALA A 21 -22.98 -57.54 2.84
C ALA A 21 -21.49 -57.19 3.10
N LEU A 22 -20.70 -57.24 2.03
CA LEU A 22 -19.30 -56.76 2.02
C LEU A 22 -19.35 -55.22 2.08
N LEU A 23 -19.18 -54.67 3.26
CA LEU A 23 -18.93 -53.23 3.50
C LEU A 23 -17.53 -52.91 2.92
N LEU A 24 -17.50 -52.46 1.67
CA LEU A 24 -16.35 -51.74 1.13
C LEU A 24 -16.32 -50.38 1.77
N LEU A 25 -15.56 -50.23 2.90
CA LEU A 25 -15.08 -48.94 3.35
C LEU A 25 -14.11 -48.39 2.30
N GLY A 26 -14.64 -47.64 1.34
CA GLY A 26 -13.85 -46.81 0.48
C GLY A 26 -13.20 -45.70 1.34
N SER A 27 -11.94 -45.92 1.73
CA SER A 27 -11.10 -44.85 2.26
C SER A 27 -10.94 -43.82 1.17
N PHE A 28 -11.78 -42.76 1.21
CA PHE A 28 -11.48 -41.52 0.51
C PHE A 28 -10.20 -40.96 1.11
N LEU A 29 -9.06 -41.35 0.56
CA LEU A 29 -7.85 -40.54 0.68
C LEU A 29 -8.19 -39.17 0.06
N SER A 30 -8.56 -38.22 0.90
CA SER A 30 -8.51 -36.80 0.54
C SER A 30 -7.05 -36.53 0.16
N ALA A 31 -6.75 -36.56 -1.13
CA ALA A 31 -5.50 -36.00 -1.60
C ALA A 31 -5.54 -34.54 -1.20
N GLU A 32 -4.80 -34.18 -0.15
CA GLU A 32 -4.47 -32.78 0.12
C GLU A 32 -3.88 -32.24 -1.18
N GLN A 33 -4.66 -31.44 -1.90
CA GLN A 33 -4.11 -30.68 -3.02
C GLN A 33 -2.98 -29.85 -2.43
N PRO A 34 -1.75 -29.98 -2.96
CA PRO A 34 -0.65 -29.14 -2.50
C PRO A 34 -1.11 -27.70 -2.63
N ALA A 35 -1.11 -26.98 -1.49
CA ALA A 35 -1.49 -25.58 -1.47
C ALA A 35 -0.73 -24.89 -2.61
N SER A 36 -1.44 -24.41 -3.61
CA SER A 36 -0.84 -23.76 -4.77
C SER A 36 -0.09 -22.55 -4.22
N LYS A 37 1.24 -22.58 -4.28
CA LYS A 37 2.03 -21.42 -3.87
C LYS A 37 1.47 -20.23 -4.63
N SER A 38 1.01 -19.23 -3.92
CA SER A 38 0.55 -17.98 -4.53
C SER A 38 1.58 -17.49 -5.54
N PRO A 39 1.18 -17.01 -6.72
CA PRO A 39 2.13 -16.56 -7.73
C PRO A 39 3.04 -15.48 -7.14
N PRO A 40 4.33 -15.47 -7.54
CA PRO A 40 5.25 -14.40 -7.16
C PRO A 40 4.60 -13.05 -7.40
N THR A 41 4.66 -12.15 -6.43
CA THR A 41 3.95 -10.86 -6.53
C THR A 41 4.89 -9.70 -6.31
N VAL A 42 4.92 -8.80 -7.29
CA VAL A 42 5.56 -7.48 -7.20
C VAL A 42 4.46 -6.42 -7.08
N VAL A 43 4.63 -5.51 -6.12
CA VAL A 43 3.85 -4.28 -5.99
C VAL A 43 4.72 -3.16 -6.54
N PHE A 44 4.30 -2.56 -7.67
CA PHE A 44 5.12 -1.63 -8.43
C PHE A 44 4.61 -0.19 -8.23
N MET A 45 5.54 0.71 -7.89
CA MET A 45 5.26 2.11 -7.65
C MET A 45 6.36 2.99 -8.23
N THR A 46 5.97 4.07 -8.92
CA THR A 46 6.92 5.06 -9.48
C THR A 46 6.29 6.46 -9.50
N ASP A 47 7.12 7.45 -9.83
CA ASP A 47 6.70 8.80 -10.23
C ASP A 47 6.82 9.03 -11.75
N PHE A 48 6.89 7.96 -12.56
CA PHE A 48 7.10 8.04 -14.01
C PHE A 48 5.89 8.56 -14.78
N GLY A 49 4.70 8.52 -14.16
CA GLY A 49 3.44 8.72 -14.87
C GLY A 49 3.09 7.53 -15.78
N THR A 50 2.15 7.76 -16.67
CA THR A 50 1.67 6.76 -17.65
C THR A 50 1.62 7.31 -19.08
N VAL A 51 2.30 8.43 -19.32
CA VAL A 51 2.29 9.11 -20.62
C VAL A 51 3.24 8.45 -21.62
N ASP A 52 4.37 7.90 -21.12
CA ASP A 52 5.36 7.20 -21.94
C ASP A 52 5.43 5.70 -21.63
N ASP A 53 6.39 5.02 -22.23
CA ASP A 53 6.59 3.57 -22.13
C ASP A 53 7.40 3.10 -20.91
N SER A 54 7.87 4.01 -20.07
CA SER A 54 8.80 3.69 -18.95
C SER A 54 8.29 2.59 -18.03
N VAL A 55 7.01 2.67 -17.63
CA VAL A 55 6.36 1.64 -16.79
C VAL A 55 6.28 0.30 -17.51
N ALA A 56 5.92 0.33 -18.82
CA ALA A 56 5.80 -0.88 -19.62
C ALA A 56 7.14 -1.58 -19.82
N LEU A 57 8.22 -0.83 -20.05
CA LEU A 57 9.58 -1.38 -20.18
C LEU A 57 10.03 -2.06 -18.89
N CYS A 58 9.80 -1.44 -17.73
CA CYS A 58 10.07 -2.06 -16.43
C CYS A 58 9.33 -3.38 -16.24
N LYS A 59 8.03 -3.41 -16.54
CA LYS A 59 7.20 -4.63 -16.47
C LYS A 59 7.68 -5.70 -17.46
N GLY A 60 8.05 -5.30 -18.67
CA GLY A 60 8.60 -6.21 -19.68
C GLY A 60 9.85 -6.94 -19.18
N VAL A 61 10.78 -6.22 -18.53
CA VAL A 61 11.96 -6.80 -17.89
C VAL A 61 11.56 -7.78 -16.79
N MET A 62 10.62 -7.42 -15.91
CA MET A 62 10.15 -8.30 -14.84
C MET A 62 9.56 -9.60 -15.39
N TYR A 63 8.70 -9.52 -16.41
CA TYR A 63 8.10 -10.71 -17.06
C TYR A 63 9.11 -11.56 -17.80
N GLY A 64 10.14 -10.97 -18.40
CA GLY A 64 11.25 -11.71 -19.04
C GLY A 64 12.05 -12.56 -18.05
N ILE A 65 12.11 -12.14 -16.77
CA ILE A 65 12.82 -12.88 -15.70
C ILE A 65 11.90 -13.88 -15.00
N THR A 66 10.66 -13.51 -14.77
CA THR A 66 9.67 -14.30 -14.02
C THR A 66 8.33 -14.27 -14.78
N PRO A 67 8.13 -15.18 -15.77
CA PRO A 67 6.97 -15.12 -16.68
C PRO A 67 5.59 -15.24 -16.00
N ASN A 68 5.51 -15.94 -14.85
CA ASN A 68 4.29 -16.08 -14.05
C ASN A 68 4.14 -15.05 -12.93
N LEU A 69 4.90 -13.96 -13.00
CA LEU A 69 4.85 -12.90 -12.03
C LEU A 69 3.48 -12.20 -12.03
N ARG A 70 2.92 -11.95 -10.85
CA ARG A 70 1.81 -11.00 -10.70
C ARG A 70 2.39 -9.62 -10.40
N ILE A 71 2.07 -8.65 -11.23
CA ILE A 71 2.42 -7.25 -10.97
C ILE A 71 1.16 -6.50 -10.58
N VAL A 72 1.19 -5.86 -9.42
CA VAL A 72 0.15 -4.97 -8.91
C VAL A 72 0.70 -3.55 -8.97
N ASP A 73 0.09 -2.69 -9.77
CA ASP A 73 0.44 -1.27 -9.78
C ASP A 73 -0.15 -0.62 -8.53
N LEU A 74 0.72 -0.13 -7.65
CA LEU A 74 0.26 0.68 -6.53
C LEU A 74 -0.14 2.07 -7.03
N THR A 75 0.75 2.74 -7.68
CA THR A 75 0.55 3.97 -8.46
C THR A 75 1.81 4.29 -9.26
N HIS A 76 1.64 4.98 -10.39
CA HIS A 76 2.72 5.60 -11.16
C HIS A 76 2.60 7.12 -11.19
N GLN A 77 1.72 7.67 -10.35
CA GLN A 77 1.40 9.09 -10.20
C GLN A 77 1.83 9.63 -8.84
N VAL A 78 2.92 9.09 -8.26
CA VAL A 78 3.56 9.76 -7.11
C VAL A 78 3.98 11.15 -7.58
N THR A 79 3.81 12.15 -6.72
CA THR A 79 4.25 13.52 -7.03
C THR A 79 5.70 13.47 -7.52
N PRO A 80 6.01 13.98 -8.72
CA PRO A 80 7.35 13.88 -9.30
C PRO A 80 8.44 14.36 -8.33
N PHE A 81 9.48 13.53 -8.17
CA PHE A 81 10.64 13.77 -7.29
C PHE A 81 10.34 13.77 -5.79
N SER A 82 9.07 13.63 -5.37
CA SER A 82 8.70 13.66 -3.95
C SER A 82 8.92 12.32 -3.25
N ILE A 83 10.09 12.14 -2.65
CA ILE A 83 10.42 10.95 -1.84
C ILE A 83 9.45 10.82 -0.67
N GLN A 84 9.05 11.94 -0.05
CA GLN A 84 8.10 11.94 1.07
C GLN A 84 6.72 11.42 0.67
N ASP A 85 6.21 11.82 -0.51
CA ASP A 85 4.93 11.31 -1.02
C ASP A 85 5.01 9.81 -1.35
N GLY A 86 6.12 9.36 -1.96
CA GLY A 86 6.39 7.94 -2.18
C GLY A 86 6.44 7.13 -0.87
N ALA A 87 7.13 7.63 0.16
CA ALA A 87 7.19 7.01 1.48
C ALA A 87 5.79 6.91 2.13
N ARG A 88 4.95 7.95 1.98
CA ARG A 88 3.56 7.97 2.44
C ARG A 88 2.70 6.90 1.74
N PHE A 89 2.84 6.73 0.43
CA PHE A 89 2.13 5.68 -0.30
C PHE A 89 2.55 4.28 0.14
N LEU A 90 3.86 4.03 0.27
CA LEU A 90 4.37 2.75 0.78
C LEU A 90 3.84 2.46 2.19
N PHE A 91 3.96 3.44 3.10
CA PHE A 91 3.48 3.30 4.48
C PHE A 91 1.99 2.95 4.54
N GLY A 92 1.17 3.60 3.71
CA GLY A 92 -0.27 3.36 3.68
C GLY A 92 -0.66 2.02 3.04
N ALA A 93 0.12 1.52 2.08
CA ALA A 93 -0.21 0.32 1.32
C ALA A 93 0.27 -0.99 1.97
N THR A 94 1.47 -0.99 2.56
CA THR A 94 2.12 -2.21 3.06
C THR A 94 1.29 -3.04 4.07
N PRO A 95 0.42 -2.47 4.95
CA PRO A 95 -0.43 -3.26 5.84
C PRO A 95 -1.40 -4.19 5.12
N TYR A 96 -1.76 -3.90 3.87
CA TYR A 96 -2.74 -4.65 3.07
C TYR A 96 -2.11 -5.75 2.20
N PHE A 97 -0.79 -5.89 2.22
CA PHE A 97 -0.09 -6.93 1.48
C PHE A 97 0.53 -7.97 2.43
N PRO A 98 0.52 -9.26 2.04
CA PRO A 98 1.05 -10.33 2.88
C PRO A 98 2.58 -10.28 3.01
N ALA A 99 3.11 -11.04 3.96
CA ALA A 99 4.52 -11.39 3.99
C ALA A 99 4.93 -12.06 2.66
N GLY A 100 6.17 -11.84 2.23
CA GLY A 100 6.68 -12.30 0.94
C GLY A 100 6.34 -11.40 -0.25
N ALA A 101 5.44 -10.40 -0.12
CA ALA A 101 5.24 -9.40 -1.16
C ALA A 101 6.51 -8.58 -1.37
N VAL A 102 6.83 -8.29 -2.64
CA VAL A 102 8.00 -7.50 -3.04
C VAL A 102 7.55 -6.16 -3.59
N PHE A 103 7.91 -5.08 -2.92
CA PHE A 103 7.63 -3.72 -3.37
C PHE A 103 8.82 -3.22 -4.20
N VAL A 104 8.59 -2.92 -5.47
CA VAL A 104 9.54 -2.20 -6.31
C VAL A 104 9.07 -0.75 -6.37
N ALA A 105 9.82 0.15 -5.72
CA ALA A 105 9.43 1.55 -5.60
C ALA A 105 10.53 2.45 -6.15
N VAL A 106 10.23 3.17 -7.22
CA VAL A 106 11.21 3.99 -7.93
C VAL A 106 10.74 5.44 -7.98
N ILE A 107 11.04 6.17 -6.92
CA ILE A 107 11.01 7.64 -6.86
C ILE A 107 12.46 8.04 -6.60
N ASP A 108 13.14 8.45 -7.67
CA ASP A 108 14.60 8.48 -7.68
C ASP A 108 15.17 9.77 -8.30
N PRO A 109 15.02 10.93 -7.64
CA PRO A 109 15.65 12.17 -8.10
C PRO A 109 17.18 12.11 -8.13
N GLY A 110 17.78 11.08 -7.48
CA GLY A 110 19.22 10.83 -7.45
C GLY A 110 19.71 9.74 -8.42
N VAL A 111 18.93 9.38 -9.45
CA VAL A 111 19.34 8.37 -10.44
C VAL A 111 20.72 8.73 -11.06
N GLY A 112 21.61 7.75 -11.15
CA GLY A 112 22.97 7.96 -11.69
C GLY A 112 23.95 8.67 -10.75
N SER A 113 23.54 9.06 -9.54
CA SER A 113 24.41 9.62 -8.50
C SER A 113 25.07 8.52 -7.63
N THR A 114 25.65 8.91 -6.52
CA THR A 114 26.25 7.98 -5.53
C THR A 114 25.23 7.32 -4.60
N ARG A 115 23.91 7.62 -4.73
CA ARG A 115 22.87 6.98 -3.93
C ARG A 115 22.85 5.48 -4.22
N LYS A 116 22.73 4.66 -3.19
CA LYS A 116 22.80 3.20 -3.29
C LYS A 116 21.46 2.62 -3.74
N PRO A 117 21.43 1.63 -4.67
CA PRO A 117 20.26 0.79 -4.86
C PRO A 117 20.26 -0.29 -3.78
N VAL A 118 19.11 -0.60 -3.18
CA VAL A 118 19.02 -1.54 -2.06
C VAL A 118 17.87 -2.52 -2.17
N VAL A 119 18.07 -3.70 -1.55
CA VAL A 119 16.99 -4.61 -1.15
C VAL A 119 16.88 -4.54 0.37
N VAL A 120 15.68 -4.29 0.87
CA VAL A 120 15.39 -4.23 2.30
C VAL A 120 14.35 -5.29 2.63
N LYS A 121 14.54 -6.02 3.73
CA LYS A 121 13.53 -6.92 4.29
C LYS A 121 13.03 -6.34 5.60
N SER A 122 11.72 -6.09 5.69
CA SER A 122 11.09 -5.65 6.94
C SER A 122 10.84 -6.83 7.89
N LYS A 123 10.68 -6.55 9.18
CA LYS A 123 10.30 -7.58 10.17
C LYS A 123 8.91 -8.17 9.93
N ARG A 124 8.08 -7.55 9.06
CA ARG A 124 6.84 -8.15 8.56
C ARG A 124 7.06 -9.18 7.46
N GLY A 125 8.30 -9.44 7.06
CA GLY A 125 8.65 -10.39 6.01
C GLY A 125 8.38 -9.90 4.59
N GLN A 126 8.15 -8.60 4.39
CA GLN A 126 8.00 -7.97 3.07
C GLN A 126 9.35 -7.47 2.58
N PHE A 127 9.54 -7.47 1.26
CA PHE A 127 10.75 -7.00 0.62
C PHE A 127 10.52 -5.67 -0.10
N PHE A 128 11.55 -4.85 -0.13
CA PHE A 128 11.55 -3.55 -0.80
C PHE A 128 12.80 -3.43 -1.66
N VAL A 129 12.61 -3.14 -2.95
CA VAL A 129 13.68 -2.93 -3.93
C VAL A 129 13.56 -1.50 -4.42
N LEU A 130 14.50 -0.64 -4.01
CA LEU A 130 14.33 0.80 -4.14
C LEU A 130 15.66 1.57 -4.01
N PRO A 131 15.71 2.86 -4.38
CA PRO A 131 16.84 3.73 -4.05
C PRO A 131 16.89 4.01 -2.55
N ASP A 132 18.10 3.98 -1.98
CA ASP A 132 18.36 4.37 -0.58
C ASP A 132 18.38 5.90 -0.47
N ASN A 133 17.20 6.49 -0.36
CA ASN A 133 17.01 7.94 -0.34
C ASN A 133 15.96 8.43 0.68
N GLY A 134 15.53 7.55 1.58
CA GLY A 134 14.54 7.87 2.62
C GLY A 134 13.15 7.28 2.40
N LEU A 135 12.88 6.61 1.28
CA LEU A 135 11.59 5.96 1.02
C LEU A 135 11.18 4.98 2.12
N MET A 136 12.14 4.36 2.81
CA MET A 136 11.87 3.38 3.89
C MET A 136 11.60 4.01 5.26
N THR A 137 11.80 5.30 5.45
CA THR A 137 11.77 5.95 6.76
C THR A 137 10.53 5.61 7.59
N MET A 138 9.34 5.77 7.01
CA MET A 138 8.08 5.52 7.73
C MET A 138 7.84 4.03 8.00
N ILE A 139 8.32 3.15 7.12
CA ILE A 139 8.19 1.69 7.27
C ILE A 139 9.17 1.19 8.32
N GLU A 140 10.41 1.69 8.30
CA GLU A 140 11.40 1.38 9.32
C GLU A 140 10.90 1.73 10.73
N ASP A 141 10.29 2.90 10.90
CA ASP A 141 9.73 3.36 12.19
C ASP A 141 8.56 2.49 12.67
N ARG A 142 7.68 2.07 11.75
CA ARG A 142 6.49 1.28 12.13
C ARG A 142 6.78 -0.21 12.27
N ASP A 143 7.47 -0.80 11.30
CA ASP A 143 7.59 -2.25 11.15
C ASP A 143 8.95 -2.78 11.59
N GLY A 144 9.98 -1.93 11.59
CA GLY A 144 11.37 -2.33 11.79
C GLY A 144 11.96 -3.07 10.58
N ILE A 145 13.28 -3.16 10.56
CA ILE A 145 14.05 -3.79 9.47
C ILE A 145 14.69 -5.08 9.97
N GLU A 146 14.62 -6.14 9.16
CA GLU A 146 15.30 -7.41 9.39
C GLU A 146 16.69 -7.42 8.75
N GLY A 147 16.84 -6.85 7.54
CA GLY A 147 18.12 -6.79 6.84
C GLY A 147 18.07 -5.83 5.65
N ILE A 148 19.26 -5.34 5.29
CA ILE A 148 19.48 -4.39 4.20
C ILE A 148 20.66 -4.88 3.38
N ARG A 149 20.54 -4.88 2.04
CA ARG A 149 21.65 -5.20 1.16
C ARG A 149 21.75 -4.19 0.02
N GLU A 150 22.97 -3.77 -0.26
CA GLU A 150 23.25 -2.96 -1.46
C GLU A 150 23.20 -3.85 -2.70
N ILE A 151 22.59 -3.37 -3.76
CA ILE A 151 22.53 -4.08 -5.05
C ILE A 151 23.83 -3.76 -5.81
N THR A 152 24.77 -4.69 -5.81
CA THR A 152 26.07 -4.55 -6.51
C THR A 152 26.33 -5.69 -7.49
N ASN A 153 25.59 -6.81 -7.37
CA ASN A 153 25.76 -7.98 -8.23
C ASN A 153 25.16 -7.72 -9.62
N GLN A 154 26.00 -7.59 -10.63
CA GLN A 154 25.58 -7.33 -12.01
C GLN A 154 24.73 -8.44 -12.62
N ASP A 155 24.89 -9.70 -12.17
CA ASP A 155 24.07 -10.83 -12.64
C ASP A 155 22.59 -10.69 -12.24
N TRP A 156 22.29 -9.82 -11.28
CA TRP A 156 20.96 -9.50 -10.84
C TRP A 156 20.31 -8.36 -11.63
N MET A 157 21.08 -7.64 -12.42
CA MET A 157 20.66 -6.50 -13.23
C MET A 157 20.31 -6.94 -14.68
N ILE A 158 19.90 -5.99 -15.53
CA ILE A 158 19.49 -6.30 -16.91
C ILE A 158 20.64 -6.78 -17.81
N GLY A 159 21.88 -6.56 -17.42
CA GLY A 159 23.07 -6.95 -18.18
C GLY A 159 24.27 -6.08 -17.83
N ALA A 160 25.32 -6.18 -18.66
CA ALA A 160 26.63 -5.54 -18.38
C ALA A 160 26.63 -4.01 -18.52
N ARG A 161 25.66 -3.45 -19.24
CA ARG A 161 25.59 -1.99 -19.49
C ARG A 161 24.32 -1.41 -18.88
N ILE A 162 24.51 -0.74 -17.75
CA ILE A 162 23.43 -0.06 -17.00
C ILE A 162 23.34 1.39 -17.50
N SER A 163 22.13 1.83 -17.79
CA SER A 163 21.84 3.24 -18.12
C SER A 163 22.04 4.12 -16.89
N SER A 164 22.67 5.27 -17.04
CA SER A 164 22.81 6.24 -15.94
C SER A 164 21.50 6.99 -15.60
N THR A 165 20.45 6.83 -16.41
CA THR A 165 19.19 7.58 -16.28
C THR A 165 17.97 6.67 -16.12
N PHE A 166 18.11 5.32 -16.16
CA PHE A 166 16.96 4.44 -16.07
C PHE A 166 17.21 3.21 -15.18
N HIS A 167 17.61 3.45 -13.94
CA HIS A 167 17.82 2.39 -12.95
C HIS A 167 16.53 1.63 -12.61
N GLY A 168 15.35 2.24 -12.80
CA GLY A 168 14.05 1.57 -12.72
C GLY A 168 13.99 0.31 -13.55
N ARG A 169 14.37 0.41 -14.84
CA ARG A 169 14.40 -0.69 -15.78
C ARG A 169 15.59 -1.62 -15.55
N ASP A 170 16.79 -1.06 -15.31
CA ASP A 170 18.03 -1.81 -15.42
C ASP A 170 18.47 -2.47 -14.11
N ILE A 171 18.03 -1.93 -12.95
CA ILE A 171 18.42 -2.40 -11.62
C ILE A 171 17.20 -2.87 -10.82
N PHE A 172 16.23 -1.98 -10.57
CA PHE A 172 15.15 -2.27 -9.61
C PHE A 172 14.18 -3.32 -10.13
N SER A 173 13.78 -3.24 -11.39
CA SER A 173 12.87 -4.22 -12.00
C SER A 173 13.42 -5.64 -12.04
N PRO A 174 14.64 -5.90 -12.57
CA PRO A 174 15.19 -7.25 -12.60
C PRO A 174 15.43 -7.82 -11.20
N VAL A 175 15.91 -7.02 -10.25
CA VAL A 175 16.10 -7.45 -8.86
C VAL A 175 14.77 -7.78 -8.19
N GLY A 176 13.75 -6.94 -8.36
CA GLY A 176 12.40 -7.17 -7.83
C GLY A 176 11.79 -8.48 -8.32
N ALA A 177 11.91 -8.77 -9.62
CA ALA A 177 11.40 -10.00 -10.21
C ALA A 177 12.11 -11.26 -9.68
N ARG A 178 13.43 -11.20 -9.46
CA ARG A 178 14.24 -12.31 -8.89
C ARG A 178 13.89 -12.54 -7.43
N VAL A 179 13.79 -11.47 -6.62
CA VAL A 179 13.37 -11.59 -5.21
C VAL A 179 11.96 -12.17 -5.11
N ALA A 180 11.02 -11.72 -5.95
CA ALA A 180 9.65 -12.25 -5.97
C ALA A 180 9.59 -13.72 -6.39
N ARG A 181 10.47 -14.16 -7.30
CA ARG A 181 10.61 -15.55 -7.69
C ARG A 181 11.13 -16.46 -6.57
N GLY A 182 11.75 -15.87 -5.53
CA GLY A 182 12.31 -16.57 -4.39
C GLY A 182 13.82 -16.84 -4.50
N ASP A 183 14.52 -16.14 -5.36
CA ASP A 183 15.99 -16.18 -5.41
C ASP A 183 16.56 -15.70 -4.08
N ASP A 184 17.71 -16.25 -3.69
CA ASP A 184 18.37 -15.89 -2.44
C ASP A 184 18.86 -14.43 -2.47
N TRP A 185 18.04 -13.55 -1.91
CA TRP A 185 18.28 -12.10 -1.91
C TRP A 185 19.57 -11.68 -1.23
N THR A 186 20.20 -12.57 -0.43
CA THR A 186 21.49 -12.27 0.20
C THR A 186 22.63 -12.21 -0.80
N LYS A 187 22.42 -12.75 -2.01
CA LYS A 187 23.39 -12.74 -3.11
C LYS A 187 23.38 -11.46 -3.94
N VAL A 188 22.46 -10.52 -3.67
CA VAL A 188 22.35 -9.27 -4.42
C VAL A 188 23.53 -8.33 -4.19
N GLY A 189 24.23 -8.47 -3.06
CA GLY A 189 25.39 -7.69 -2.70
C GLY A 189 25.65 -7.63 -1.19
N PRO A 190 26.53 -6.74 -0.73
CA PRO A 190 26.94 -6.66 0.67
C PRO A 190 25.81 -6.14 1.57
N GLU A 191 25.88 -6.54 2.84
CA GLU A 191 25.00 -6.03 3.89
C GLU A 191 25.31 -4.57 4.22
N LEU A 192 24.24 -3.79 4.46
CA LEU A 192 24.32 -2.43 4.99
C LEU A 192 23.77 -2.37 6.41
N LYS A 193 24.31 -1.48 7.22
CA LYS A 193 23.92 -1.33 8.63
C LYS A 193 22.75 -0.35 8.84
N GLN A 194 22.56 0.58 7.90
CA GLN A 194 21.58 1.66 8.03
C GLN A 194 21.12 2.14 6.67
N LEU A 195 19.95 2.76 6.64
CA LEU A 195 19.35 3.43 5.49
C LEU A 195 19.45 4.95 5.63
N VAL A 196 19.42 5.62 4.50
CA VAL A 196 19.18 7.07 4.45
C VAL A 196 17.76 7.33 4.95
N ARG A 197 17.58 8.37 5.78
CA ARG A 197 16.31 8.73 6.37
C ARG A 197 15.86 10.13 5.92
N LEU A 198 14.55 10.30 5.75
CA LEU A 198 13.93 11.61 5.60
C LEU A 198 13.92 12.33 6.95
N ASP A 199 14.15 13.63 6.92
CA ASP A 199 13.89 14.52 8.05
C ASP A 199 12.39 14.86 8.06
N LEU A 200 11.60 13.97 8.67
CA LEU A 200 10.16 14.16 8.80
C LEU A 200 9.88 15.05 10.01
N LYS A 201 9.41 16.27 9.75
CA LYS A 201 8.99 17.19 10.81
C LYS A 201 7.66 16.73 11.41
N PRO A 202 7.61 16.35 12.71
CA PRO A 202 6.35 16.02 13.34
C PRO A 202 5.50 17.28 13.52
N ALA A 203 4.18 17.13 13.55
CA ALA A 203 3.29 18.19 13.97
C ALA A 203 3.58 18.55 15.45
N LYS A 204 3.51 19.83 15.79
CA LYS A 204 3.87 20.35 17.11
C LYS A 204 2.64 20.87 17.83
N LEU A 205 2.31 20.25 18.97
CA LEU A 205 1.24 20.69 19.87
C LEU A 205 1.83 21.59 20.97
N ASP A 206 1.25 22.78 21.18
CA ASP A 206 1.56 23.68 22.28
C ASP A 206 0.28 24.27 22.93
N ASP A 207 0.44 25.25 23.79
CA ASP A 207 -0.69 25.89 24.50
C ASP A 207 -1.61 26.70 23.58
N LYS A 208 -1.12 27.15 22.43
CA LYS A 208 -1.89 27.92 21.45
C LYS A 208 -2.67 27.00 20.47
N GLY A 209 -2.13 25.82 20.16
CA GLY A 209 -2.74 24.92 19.19
C GLY A 209 -1.78 23.89 18.64
N LEU A 210 -2.08 23.44 17.44
CA LEU A 210 -1.37 22.40 16.73
C LEU A 210 -0.85 22.93 15.40
N SER A 211 0.46 23.02 15.28
CA SER A 211 1.18 23.40 14.05
C SER A 211 1.59 22.17 13.28
N GLY A 212 1.32 22.15 12.00
CA GLY A 212 1.68 21.09 11.07
C GLY A 212 1.93 21.63 9.67
N GLU A 213 1.93 20.73 8.73
CA GLU A 213 2.18 21.01 7.32
C GLU A 213 1.26 20.20 6.41
N VAL A 214 0.76 20.80 5.33
CA VAL A 214 0.18 20.07 4.18
C VAL A 214 1.35 19.41 3.47
N ILE A 215 1.35 18.08 3.42
CA ILE A 215 2.47 17.28 2.87
C ILE A 215 2.18 16.69 1.50
N ALA A 216 0.91 16.61 1.11
CA ALA A 216 0.50 16.04 -0.18
C ALA A 216 -0.94 16.45 -0.53
N LEU A 217 -1.31 16.24 -1.80
CA LEU A 217 -2.69 16.23 -2.24
C LEU A 217 -3.19 14.78 -2.32
N ASP A 218 -4.49 14.58 -2.05
CA ASP A 218 -5.12 13.28 -2.16
C ASP A 218 -5.74 13.10 -3.55
N GLY A 219 -5.02 12.38 -4.39
CA GLY A 219 -5.41 11.97 -5.74
C GLY A 219 -5.97 13.09 -6.61
N PRO A 220 -6.90 12.78 -7.52
CA PRO A 220 -7.46 13.77 -8.43
C PRO A 220 -8.43 14.73 -7.75
N TYR A 221 -8.78 14.48 -6.47
CA TYR A 221 -9.78 15.26 -5.74
C TYR A 221 -9.23 16.57 -5.18
N GLY A 222 -7.90 16.69 -5.03
CA GLY A 222 -7.24 17.88 -4.51
C GLY A 222 -7.56 18.15 -3.03
N ASN A 223 -7.86 17.11 -2.23
CA ASN A 223 -7.93 17.22 -0.79
C ASN A 223 -6.52 17.39 -0.22
N LEU A 224 -6.39 18.15 0.86
CA LEU A 224 -5.10 18.37 1.50
C LEU A 224 -4.84 17.26 2.54
N VAL A 225 -3.69 16.62 2.48
CA VAL A 225 -3.21 15.66 3.47
C VAL A 225 -2.14 16.32 4.31
N THR A 226 -2.25 16.21 5.65
CA THR A 226 -1.27 16.82 6.56
C THR A 226 -0.38 15.79 7.24
N ASN A 227 0.68 16.26 7.91
CA ASN A 227 1.50 15.48 8.84
C ASN A 227 0.89 15.37 10.25
N ILE A 228 -0.31 15.91 10.47
CA ILE A 228 -1.00 15.91 11.77
C ILE A 228 -1.73 14.58 11.94
N ASP A 229 -1.38 13.82 12.97
CA ASP A 229 -2.09 12.58 13.32
C ASP A 229 -3.37 12.85 14.14
N THR A 230 -4.25 11.85 14.17
CA THR A 230 -5.51 11.89 14.90
C THR A 230 -5.32 12.19 16.38
N ASP A 231 -4.33 11.55 17.04
CA ASP A 231 -4.15 11.66 18.48
C ASP A 231 -3.70 13.06 18.89
N ALA A 232 -2.84 13.69 18.10
CA ALA A 232 -2.43 15.08 18.31
C ALA A 232 -3.61 16.04 18.14
N PHE A 233 -4.44 15.84 17.10
CA PHE A 233 -5.61 16.67 16.85
C PHE A 233 -6.66 16.56 17.95
N LEU A 234 -6.97 15.35 18.42
CA LEU A 234 -7.98 15.15 19.48
C LEU A 234 -7.61 15.83 20.80
N LYS A 235 -6.33 16.06 21.07
CA LYS A 235 -5.86 16.82 22.25
C LYS A 235 -6.20 18.31 22.20
N LEU A 236 -6.65 18.82 21.06
CA LEU A 236 -7.16 20.20 20.96
C LEU A 236 -8.54 20.37 21.60
N GLY A 237 -9.31 19.27 21.79
CA GLY A 237 -10.60 19.26 22.50
C GLY A 237 -11.82 19.45 21.60
N TYR A 238 -11.67 19.52 20.28
CA TYR A 238 -12.80 19.67 19.36
C TYR A 238 -13.64 18.39 19.24
N GLN A 239 -14.95 18.60 19.09
CA GLN A 239 -15.94 17.57 18.85
C GLN A 239 -16.45 17.65 17.40
N ARG A 240 -16.96 16.53 16.88
CA ARG A 240 -17.60 16.53 15.55
C ARG A 240 -18.78 17.47 15.50
N GLY A 241 -18.92 18.19 14.39
CA GLY A 241 -19.92 19.23 14.18
C GLY A 241 -19.47 20.64 14.58
N GLU A 242 -18.38 20.77 15.31
CA GLU A 242 -17.88 22.09 15.71
C GLU A 242 -17.13 22.78 14.58
N LEU A 243 -17.34 24.09 14.46
CA LEU A 243 -16.61 24.96 13.54
C LEU A 243 -15.20 25.27 14.07
N ILE A 244 -14.23 25.16 13.20
CA ILE A 244 -12.83 25.42 13.51
C ILE A 244 -12.27 26.42 12.51
N LYS A 245 -11.64 27.47 12.99
CA LYS A 245 -10.86 28.41 12.17
C LYS A 245 -9.45 27.90 12.03
N VAL A 246 -9.12 27.42 10.85
CA VAL A 246 -7.81 26.83 10.53
C VAL A 246 -7.03 27.82 9.69
N MET A 247 -5.76 28.03 10.02
CA MET A 247 -4.83 28.78 9.17
C MET A 247 -4.14 27.77 8.24
N ILE A 248 -4.28 27.94 6.93
CA ILE A 248 -3.65 27.12 5.89
C ILE A 248 -3.01 28.05 4.87
N ALA A 249 -1.71 27.92 4.64
CA ALA A 249 -0.98 28.77 3.68
C ALA A 249 -1.21 30.27 3.88
N GLY A 250 -1.41 30.72 5.14
CA GLY A 250 -1.68 32.13 5.49
C GLY A 250 -3.16 32.55 5.38
N HIS A 251 -4.06 31.68 4.93
CA HIS A 251 -5.50 31.93 4.88
C HIS A 251 -6.20 31.39 6.13
N GLU A 252 -7.05 32.19 6.77
CA GLU A 252 -7.98 31.72 7.80
C GLU A 252 -9.24 31.16 7.11
N ILE A 253 -9.53 29.89 7.33
CA ILE A 253 -10.67 29.20 6.74
C ILE A 253 -11.47 28.55 7.87
N GLU A 254 -12.74 28.94 8.00
CA GLU A 254 -13.65 28.33 8.96
C GLU A 254 -14.37 27.13 8.32
N MET A 255 -14.29 25.98 8.99
CA MET A 255 -14.91 24.75 8.52
C MET A 255 -15.28 23.81 9.68
N PRO A 256 -16.31 22.97 9.54
CA PRO A 256 -16.67 22.01 10.58
C PRO A 256 -15.71 20.80 10.59
N PHE A 257 -15.47 20.26 11.80
CA PHE A 257 -14.89 18.94 11.97
C PHE A 257 -15.98 17.89 11.81
N VAL A 258 -15.91 17.08 10.77
CA VAL A 258 -16.97 16.12 10.41
C VAL A 258 -16.43 14.71 10.21
N LYS A 259 -17.33 13.75 10.00
CA LYS A 259 -16.97 12.36 9.75
C LYS A 259 -16.68 12.10 8.27
N THR A 260 -17.46 12.70 7.39
CA THR A 260 -17.40 12.44 5.95
C THR A 260 -17.81 13.67 5.13
N PHE A 261 -17.55 13.61 3.82
CA PHE A 261 -17.81 14.70 2.88
C PHE A 261 -19.29 15.13 2.85
N SER A 262 -20.24 14.17 2.93
CA SER A 262 -21.67 14.43 2.88
C SER A 262 -22.24 15.12 4.11
N ASP A 263 -21.45 15.31 5.16
CA ASP A 263 -21.89 16.03 6.38
C ASP A 263 -21.92 17.55 6.18
N VAL A 264 -21.43 18.03 5.04
CA VAL A 264 -21.49 19.44 4.64
C VAL A 264 -22.15 19.58 3.27
N PRO A 265 -22.77 20.75 2.95
CA PRO A 265 -23.29 21.01 1.61
C PRO A 265 -22.19 20.96 0.53
N VAL A 266 -22.62 20.70 -0.72
CA VAL A 266 -21.72 20.74 -1.89
C VAL A 266 -21.00 22.09 -1.96
N LYS A 267 -19.71 22.08 -2.29
CA LYS A 267 -18.78 23.22 -2.33
C LYS A 267 -18.44 23.86 -0.99
N GLN A 268 -18.80 23.23 0.13
CA GLN A 268 -18.38 23.71 1.43
C GLN A 268 -17.10 22.99 1.92
N PRO A 269 -16.19 23.71 2.61
CA PRO A 269 -14.99 23.12 3.17
C PRO A 269 -15.30 22.28 4.41
N LEU A 270 -14.45 21.29 4.68
CA LEU A 270 -14.53 20.42 5.84
C LEU A 270 -13.13 19.98 6.31
N LEU A 271 -13.02 19.75 7.63
CA LEU A 271 -11.91 19.08 8.26
C LEU A 271 -12.39 17.67 8.65
N PHE A 272 -11.59 16.66 8.34
CA PHE A 272 -11.91 15.26 8.69
C PHE A 272 -10.63 14.46 8.99
N ILE A 273 -10.80 13.31 9.59
CA ILE A 273 -9.72 12.33 9.74
C ILE A 273 -9.82 11.35 8.57
N ASP A 274 -8.79 11.29 7.76
CA ASP A 274 -8.73 10.42 6.60
C ASP A 274 -8.58 8.92 6.98
N SER A 275 -8.66 8.04 5.98
CA SER A 275 -8.56 6.59 6.16
C SER A 275 -7.18 6.10 6.65
N ARG A 276 -6.19 6.98 6.70
CA ARG A 276 -4.83 6.72 7.19
C ARG A 276 -4.57 7.34 8.57
N GLY A 277 -5.62 7.91 9.22
CA GLY A 277 -5.53 8.52 10.53
C GLY A 277 -4.85 9.90 10.54
N ARG A 278 -4.91 10.64 9.43
CA ARG A 278 -4.38 12.00 9.32
C ARG A 278 -5.49 13.03 9.28
N VAL A 279 -5.23 14.20 9.84
CA VAL A 279 -6.07 15.38 9.60
C VAL A 279 -5.95 15.76 8.14
N SER A 280 -7.10 15.90 7.49
CA SER A 280 -7.20 16.25 6.08
C SER A 280 -8.27 17.32 5.88
N PHE A 281 -8.11 18.12 4.82
CA PHE A 281 -9.06 19.17 4.46
C PHE A 281 -9.60 18.90 3.07
N ALA A 282 -10.90 19.06 2.89
CA ALA A 282 -11.56 18.86 1.61
C ALA A 282 -12.63 19.94 1.37
N VAL A 283 -13.06 20.03 0.13
CA VAL A 283 -14.30 20.72 -0.27
C VAL A 283 -15.22 19.65 -0.84
N ASN A 284 -16.46 19.57 -0.31
CA ASN A 284 -17.40 18.57 -0.78
C ASN A 284 -17.67 18.71 -2.28
N GLN A 285 -17.36 17.69 -3.08
CA GLN A 285 -17.47 17.64 -4.55
C GLN A 285 -16.68 18.74 -5.28
N ALA A 286 -15.56 19.21 -4.69
CA ALA A 286 -14.64 20.14 -5.35
C ALA A 286 -13.21 19.95 -4.83
N SER A 287 -12.23 20.54 -5.50
CA SER A 287 -10.83 20.53 -5.05
C SER A 287 -10.57 21.62 -4.02
N PHE A 288 -10.11 21.26 -2.84
CA PHE A 288 -9.68 22.22 -1.82
C PHE A 288 -8.47 23.01 -2.32
N ALA A 289 -7.48 22.30 -2.89
CA ALA A 289 -6.27 22.88 -3.44
C ALA A 289 -6.58 23.96 -4.49
N ALA A 290 -7.46 23.66 -5.46
CA ALA A 290 -7.84 24.62 -6.47
C ALA A 290 -8.71 25.77 -5.93
N THR A 291 -9.59 25.48 -4.95
CA THR A 291 -10.50 26.49 -4.38
C THR A 291 -9.73 27.57 -3.60
N TYR A 292 -8.67 27.17 -2.87
CA TYR A 292 -7.93 28.04 -1.97
C TYR A 292 -6.48 28.32 -2.44
N GLY A 293 -6.07 27.83 -3.60
CA GLY A 293 -4.72 28.05 -4.14
C GLY A 293 -3.62 27.41 -3.31
N VAL A 294 -3.86 26.22 -2.73
CA VAL A 294 -2.89 25.58 -1.82
C VAL A 294 -2.12 24.48 -2.58
N GLU A 295 -0.80 24.61 -2.64
CA GLU A 295 0.12 23.61 -3.18
C GLU A 295 1.11 23.17 -2.09
N PRO A 296 1.23 21.86 -1.81
CA PRO A 296 2.20 21.35 -0.84
C PRO A 296 3.66 21.67 -1.24
N PRO A 297 4.56 21.89 -0.23
CA PRO A 297 4.30 21.95 1.20
C PRO A 297 3.78 23.31 1.66
N GLN A 298 2.83 23.34 2.61
CA GLN A 298 2.31 24.58 3.18
C GLN A 298 2.06 24.45 4.69
N PRO A 299 2.30 25.51 5.49
CA PRO A 299 2.05 25.48 6.91
C PRO A 299 0.55 25.40 7.22
N VAL A 300 0.23 24.66 8.28
CA VAL A 300 -1.11 24.54 8.87
C VAL A 300 -1.03 24.85 10.35
N PHE A 301 -1.99 25.64 10.85
CA PHE A 301 -2.18 25.83 12.28
C PHE A 301 -3.66 25.65 12.63
N ILE A 302 -3.92 24.81 13.63
CA ILE A 302 -5.25 24.57 14.19
C ILE A 302 -5.22 25.08 15.64
N PRO A 303 -5.99 26.11 16.00
CA PRO A 303 -5.97 26.66 17.35
C PRO A 303 -6.51 25.65 18.37
N ARG A 304 -6.12 25.78 19.63
CA ARG A 304 -6.74 25.02 20.71
C ARG A 304 -8.17 25.52 20.91
N LYS A 305 -9.09 24.61 21.18
CA LYS A 305 -10.45 25.00 21.57
C LYS A 305 -10.40 25.90 22.82
N GLY A 306 -11.01 27.09 22.73
CA GLY A 306 -11.18 27.96 23.86
C GLY A 306 -11.96 27.25 24.99
N LYS A 307 -11.58 27.58 26.23
CA LYS A 307 -12.32 27.13 27.43
C LYS A 307 -13.68 27.80 27.51
#